data_13c40026b68fe1be8b624b804a965da8
#
_entry.id   13c40026b68fe1be8b624b804a965da8
#
_cell.length_a   1.000
_cell.length_b   1.000
_cell.length_c   1.000
_cell.angle_alpha   90.00
_cell.angle_beta   90.00
_cell.angle_gamma   90.00
#
_symmetry.space_group_name_H-M   'P 1'
#
loop_
_entity.id
_entity.type
_entity.pdbx_description
1 polymer ?
#
loop_
_entity_poly.entity_id
_entity_poly.type
_entity_poly.pdbx_seq_one_letter_code
_entity_poly.pdbx_strand_id
1 'polypeptide(L)'
;MPARVALKSVRRRGGLFEGIASNIQALAVAVKYFVDPQRATLLYPREYIEHRPGYRGFIVFIKEKCISCAACARICPSAAMKMVRVTEPDPKHPDRPRQKQYPVINYQRCIFCGYCVDICPTEALYHVPFQDVVYESLADMFLTLEAFQVEPKRPAVAEGSPVVYEVDEERGLVKRRR
;
A
#
# COMPACT_ATOMS: atom_id res chain seq x y z
N MET A 1 -32.04 -10.13 4.25
CA MET A 1 -32.53 -11.15 3.29
C MET A 1 -31.39 -11.43 2.32
N PRO A 2 -30.89 -12.67 2.17
CA PRO A 2 -29.83 -12.97 1.22
C PRO A 2 -30.38 -12.91 -0.19
N ALA A 3 -29.78 -12.07 -1.04
CA ALA A 3 -30.10 -12.00 -2.45
C ALA A 3 -29.81 -13.37 -3.09
N ARG A 4 -30.84 -14.05 -3.59
CA ARG A 4 -30.69 -15.26 -4.38
C ARG A 4 -30.08 -14.88 -5.73
N VAL A 5 -28.79 -15.17 -5.91
CA VAL A 5 -28.16 -15.12 -7.23
C VAL A 5 -28.78 -16.23 -8.06
N ALA A 6 -29.67 -15.86 -8.97
CA ALA A 6 -30.22 -16.79 -9.95
C ALA A 6 -29.12 -17.15 -10.95
N LEU A 7 -28.54 -18.32 -10.81
CA LEU A 7 -27.68 -18.92 -11.82
C LEU A 7 -28.52 -19.18 -13.06
N LYS A 8 -28.43 -18.27 -14.05
CA LYS A 8 -29.05 -18.46 -15.37
C LYS A 8 -28.36 -19.64 -16.01
N SER A 9 -29.03 -20.78 -16.10
CA SER A 9 -28.51 -21.94 -16.82
C SER A 9 -28.26 -21.54 -18.27
N VAL A 10 -27.00 -21.50 -18.67
CA VAL A 10 -26.61 -21.27 -20.06
C VAL A 10 -26.98 -22.55 -20.83
N ARG A 11 -28.15 -22.57 -21.41
CA ARG A 11 -28.58 -23.64 -22.33
C ARG A 11 -27.73 -23.55 -23.58
N ARG A 12 -26.77 -24.43 -23.75
CA ARG A 12 -26.03 -24.60 -25.00
C ARG A 12 -27.02 -25.10 -26.04
N ARG A 13 -27.64 -24.19 -26.77
CA ARG A 13 -28.32 -24.47 -28.03
C ARG A 13 -27.38 -24.02 -29.15
N GLY A 14 -26.50 -24.90 -29.55
CA GLY A 14 -25.65 -24.66 -30.71
C GLY A 14 -25.74 -25.88 -31.63
N GLY A 15 -26.11 -25.68 -32.86
CA GLY A 15 -25.92 -26.67 -33.88
C GLY A 15 -24.45 -26.94 -34.15
N LEU A 16 -24.11 -27.98 -34.89
CA LEU A 16 -22.72 -28.36 -35.20
C LEU A 16 -21.88 -27.17 -35.73
N PHE A 17 -22.47 -26.34 -36.57
CA PHE A 17 -21.86 -25.14 -37.14
C PHE A 17 -21.54 -24.04 -36.10
N GLU A 18 -22.43 -23.83 -35.14
CA GLU A 18 -22.18 -22.87 -34.06
C GLU A 18 -21.04 -23.35 -33.12
N GLY A 19 -20.97 -24.66 -32.89
CA GLY A 19 -19.87 -25.27 -32.13
C GLY A 19 -18.53 -25.10 -32.84
N ILE A 20 -18.48 -25.29 -34.16
CA ILE A 20 -17.25 -25.07 -34.93
C ILE A 20 -16.84 -23.60 -34.94
N ALA A 21 -17.78 -22.68 -35.15
CA ALA A 21 -17.52 -21.24 -35.14
C ALA A 21 -16.98 -20.76 -33.77
N SER A 22 -17.56 -21.25 -32.67
CA SER A 22 -17.08 -20.90 -31.33
C SER A 22 -15.65 -21.41 -31.04
N ASN A 23 -15.31 -22.59 -31.55
CA ASN A 23 -13.93 -23.14 -31.41
C ASN A 23 -12.92 -22.35 -32.26
N ILE A 24 -13.31 -21.91 -33.46
CA ILE A 24 -12.47 -21.03 -34.31
C ILE A 24 -12.22 -19.69 -33.59
N GLN A 25 -13.25 -19.09 -32.99
CA GLN A 25 -13.12 -17.87 -32.23
C GLN A 25 -12.23 -18.05 -31.02
N ALA A 26 -12.35 -19.14 -30.27
CA ALA A 26 -11.47 -19.45 -29.14
C ALA A 26 -10.01 -19.61 -29.58
N LEU A 27 -9.77 -20.27 -30.72
CA LEU A 27 -8.45 -20.39 -31.30
C LEU A 27 -7.87 -19.03 -31.72
N ALA A 28 -8.67 -18.18 -32.34
CA ALA A 28 -8.25 -16.84 -32.73
C ALA A 28 -7.86 -15.97 -31.50
N VAL A 29 -8.61 -16.08 -30.41
CA VAL A 29 -8.27 -15.41 -29.13
C VAL A 29 -6.96 -15.98 -28.56
N ALA A 30 -6.77 -17.29 -28.57
CA ALA A 30 -5.55 -17.92 -28.10
C ALA A 30 -4.32 -17.45 -28.91
N VAL A 31 -4.43 -17.39 -30.24
CA VAL A 31 -3.36 -16.87 -31.12
C VAL A 31 -3.07 -15.40 -30.83
N LYS A 32 -4.10 -14.57 -30.63
CA LYS A 32 -3.94 -13.17 -30.26
C LYS A 32 -3.10 -13.01 -28.98
N TYR A 33 -3.43 -13.74 -27.91
CA TYR A 33 -2.68 -13.68 -26.65
C TYR A 33 -1.30 -14.34 -26.73
N PHE A 34 -1.08 -15.25 -27.67
CA PHE A 34 0.23 -15.81 -27.93
C PHE A 34 1.17 -14.80 -28.60
N VAL A 35 0.65 -14.01 -29.55
CA VAL A 35 1.44 -13.00 -30.28
C VAL A 35 1.65 -11.73 -29.44
N ASP A 36 0.60 -11.31 -28.73
CA ASP A 36 0.64 -10.12 -27.84
C ASP A 36 0.18 -10.49 -26.43
N PRO A 37 1.09 -11.04 -25.61
CA PRO A 37 0.77 -11.49 -24.26
C PRO A 37 0.56 -10.27 -23.35
N GLN A 38 -0.68 -9.92 -23.08
CA GLN A 38 -1.05 -8.96 -22.04
C GLN A 38 -0.88 -9.63 -20.68
N ARG A 39 0.24 -9.38 -20.03
CA ARG A 39 0.53 -9.94 -18.72
C ARG A 39 -0.23 -9.17 -17.64
N ALA A 40 -0.95 -9.91 -16.81
CA ALA A 40 -1.57 -9.38 -15.59
C ALA A 40 -0.63 -9.46 -14.37
N THR A 41 0.49 -10.16 -14.50
CA THR A 41 1.45 -10.43 -13.43
C THR A 41 2.80 -9.78 -13.72
N LEU A 42 3.50 -9.39 -12.66
CA LEU A 42 4.86 -8.85 -12.70
C LEU A 42 5.86 -9.85 -12.19
N LEU A 43 7.05 -9.85 -12.77
CA LEU A 43 8.19 -10.62 -12.30
C LEU A 43 8.97 -9.84 -11.23
N TYR A 44 8.32 -9.57 -10.08
CA TYR A 44 9.02 -8.98 -8.94
C TYR A 44 10.16 -9.92 -8.46
N PRO A 45 11.36 -9.43 -8.18
CA PRO A 45 11.79 -8.03 -8.10
C PRO A 45 12.36 -7.42 -9.40
N ARG A 46 12.38 -8.17 -10.52
CA ARG A 46 12.94 -7.70 -11.80
C ARG A 46 12.10 -6.63 -12.49
N GLU A 47 10.81 -6.65 -12.22
CA GLU A 47 9.83 -5.71 -12.72
C GLU A 47 9.12 -5.04 -11.53
N TYR A 48 8.92 -3.74 -11.59
CA TYR A 48 8.32 -2.96 -10.51
C TYR A 48 7.14 -2.14 -11.00
N ILE A 49 6.11 -1.99 -10.18
CA ILE A 49 4.99 -1.06 -10.43
C ILE A 49 5.25 0.25 -9.70
N GLU A 50 5.16 1.35 -10.40
CA GLU A 50 5.08 2.66 -9.78
C GLU A 50 3.66 2.90 -9.28
N HIS A 51 3.52 3.12 -7.98
CA HIS A 51 2.21 3.34 -7.36
C HIS A 51 1.67 4.74 -7.74
N ARG A 52 0.36 4.82 -7.89
CA ARG A 52 -0.34 6.08 -8.20
C ARG A 52 -0.21 7.09 -7.05
N PRO A 53 -0.30 8.39 -7.34
CA PRO A 53 -0.43 9.43 -6.32
C PRO A 53 -1.61 9.11 -5.38
N GLY A 54 -1.40 9.29 -4.07
CA GLY A 54 -2.40 8.95 -3.06
C GLY A 54 -2.37 7.49 -2.59
N TYR A 55 -1.40 6.69 -3.03
CA TYR A 55 -1.18 5.35 -2.51
C TYR A 55 -0.87 5.39 -1.00
N ARG A 56 -1.60 4.58 -0.22
CA ARG A 56 -1.44 4.50 1.23
C ARG A 56 -0.40 3.44 1.60
N GLY A 57 0.89 3.78 1.40
CA GLY A 57 2.01 2.95 1.78
C GLY A 57 2.39 3.12 3.25
N PHE A 58 3.67 2.94 3.58
CA PHE A 58 4.15 3.11 4.94
C PHE A 58 3.85 4.50 5.49
N ILE A 59 3.67 4.58 6.80
CA ILE A 59 3.43 5.83 7.52
C ILE A 59 4.74 6.26 8.15
N VAL A 60 5.10 7.52 7.97
CA VAL A 60 6.29 8.14 8.58
C VAL A 60 5.87 9.27 9.49
N PHE A 61 6.62 9.47 10.56
CA PHE A 61 6.34 10.46 11.58
C PHE A 61 7.39 11.57 11.61
N ILE A 62 6.93 12.82 11.62
CA ILE A 62 7.77 14.02 11.76
C ILE A 62 7.57 14.59 13.17
N LYS A 63 8.56 14.39 14.03
CA LYS A 63 8.50 14.74 15.43
C LYS A 63 8.30 16.25 15.66
N GLU A 64 8.95 17.07 14.88
CA GLU A 64 8.94 18.54 14.99
C GLU A 64 7.58 19.15 14.78
N LYS A 65 6.76 18.54 13.92
CA LYS A 65 5.38 18.97 13.63
C LYS A 65 4.37 18.49 14.67
N CYS A 66 4.72 17.53 15.51
CA CYS A 66 3.78 16.88 16.41
C CYS A 66 3.44 17.75 17.63
N ILE A 67 2.16 18.01 17.83
CA ILE A 67 1.62 18.76 18.99
C ILE A 67 1.17 17.85 20.14
N SER A 68 1.43 16.57 20.10
CA SER A 68 1.08 15.58 21.14
C SER A 68 -0.43 15.46 21.44
N CYS A 69 -1.29 15.67 20.47
CA CYS A 69 -2.77 15.68 20.63
C CYS A 69 -3.39 14.27 20.78
N ALA A 70 -2.64 13.21 20.52
CA ALA A 70 -3.08 11.81 20.56
C ALA A 70 -4.28 11.45 19.65
N ALA A 71 -4.66 12.29 18.70
CA ALA A 71 -5.77 12.03 17.78
C ALA A 71 -5.52 10.78 16.93
N CYS A 72 -4.28 10.61 16.44
CA CYS A 72 -3.87 9.44 15.65
C CYS A 72 -4.04 8.11 16.38
N ALA A 73 -3.76 8.06 17.68
CA ALA A 73 -3.94 6.85 18.48
C ALA A 73 -5.41 6.55 18.76
N ARG A 74 -6.24 7.60 18.97
CA ARG A 74 -7.67 7.43 19.24
C ARG A 74 -8.49 6.99 18.03
N ILE A 75 -8.12 7.47 16.84
CA ILE A 75 -8.85 7.15 15.60
C ILE A 75 -8.48 5.76 15.04
N CYS A 76 -7.37 5.16 15.48
CA CYS A 76 -6.86 3.92 14.90
C CYS A 76 -7.80 2.74 15.16
N PRO A 77 -8.46 2.15 14.15
CA PRO A 77 -9.45 1.07 14.34
C PRO A 77 -8.82 -0.25 14.79
N SER A 78 -7.54 -0.47 14.44
CA SER A 78 -6.79 -1.68 14.79
C SER A 78 -5.91 -1.52 16.04
N ALA A 79 -5.98 -0.35 16.72
CA ALA A 79 -5.13 -0.01 17.87
C ALA A 79 -3.63 -0.23 17.60
N ALA A 80 -3.20 0.01 16.35
CA ALA A 80 -1.81 -0.09 15.94
C ALA A 80 -0.94 1.06 16.46
N MET A 81 -1.55 2.24 16.70
CA MET A 81 -0.87 3.44 17.20
C MET A 81 -0.96 3.49 18.73
N LYS A 82 0.16 3.75 19.37
CA LYS A 82 0.24 3.98 20.82
C LYS A 82 1.00 5.27 21.10
N MET A 83 0.68 5.92 22.23
CA MET A 83 1.40 7.11 22.66
C MET A 83 2.46 6.73 23.69
N VAL A 84 3.69 7.16 23.46
CA VAL A 84 4.83 6.98 24.38
C VAL A 84 5.18 8.33 24.98
N ARG A 85 5.38 8.37 26.31
CA ARG A 85 5.82 9.57 27.03
C ARG A 85 7.32 9.71 26.91
N VAL A 86 7.76 10.89 26.49
CA VAL A 86 9.18 11.24 26.39
C VAL A 86 9.40 12.51 27.19
N THR A 87 10.43 12.52 28.00
CA THR A 87 10.87 13.70 28.75
C THR A 87 11.87 14.46 27.90
N GLU A 88 11.53 15.68 27.52
CA GLU A 88 12.38 16.55 26.70
C GLU A 88 12.75 17.80 27.49
N PRO A 89 13.95 18.37 27.29
CA PRO A 89 14.31 19.67 27.84
C PRO A 89 13.38 20.73 27.25
N ASP A 90 12.84 21.60 28.09
CA ASP A 90 12.05 22.75 27.61
C ASP A 90 13.04 23.82 27.09
N PRO A 91 12.92 24.28 25.83
CA PRO A 91 13.81 25.29 25.28
C PRO A 91 13.72 26.64 26.01
N LYS A 92 12.63 26.89 26.76
CA LYS A 92 12.46 28.11 27.56
C LYS A 92 12.92 27.98 29.03
N HIS A 93 12.88 26.75 29.54
CA HIS A 93 13.22 26.45 30.95
C HIS A 93 14.00 25.13 31.04
N PRO A 94 15.31 25.14 30.81
CA PRO A 94 16.15 23.93 30.81
C PRO A 94 16.11 23.16 32.14
N ASP A 95 15.80 23.84 33.25
CA ASP A 95 15.72 23.25 34.60
C ASP A 95 14.38 22.49 34.84
N ARG A 96 13.40 22.58 33.92
CA ARG A 96 12.10 21.92 34.05
C ARG A 96 11.83 21.07 32.83
N PRO A 97 12.13 19.78 32.86
CA PRO A 97 11.88 18.88 31.74
C PRO A 97 10.38 18.79 31.45
N ARG A 98 10.01 18.94 30.19
CA ARG A 98 8.63 18.84 29.74
C ARG A 98 8.32 17.42 29.29
N GLN A 99 7.21 16.86 29.77
CA GLN A 99 6.72 15.56 29.27
C GLN A 99 5.85 15.79 28.05
N LYS A 100 6.25 15.20 26.93
CA LYS A 100 5.47 15.11 25.69
C LYS A 100 5.11 13.67 25.38
N GLN A 101 4.05 13.49 24.61
CA GLN A 101 3.62 12.18 24.14
C GLN A 101 3.76 12.14 22.63
N TYR A 102 4.40 11.10 22.13
CA TYR A 102 4.59 10.88 20.71
C TYR A 102 4.02 9.53 20.27
N PRO A 103 3.50 9.44 19.04
CA PRO A 103 2.99 8.20 18.51
C PRO A 103 4.12 7.25 18.16
N VAL A 104 3.90 5.96 18.42
CA VAL A 104 4.66 4.83 17.90
C VAL A 104 3.70 3.88 17.21
N ILE A 105 4.17 3.12 16.23
CA ILE A 105 3.35 2.25 15.42
C ILE A 105 3.76 0.79 15.54
N ASN A 106 2.75 -0.08 15.58
CA ASN A 106 2.92 -1.52 15.42
C ASN A 106 2.37 -1.95 14.05
N TYR A 107 3.26 -2.23 13.10
CA TYR A 107 2.88 -2.65 11.76
C TYR A 107 2.25 -4.04 11.68
N GLN A 108 2.40 -4.90 12.70
CA GLN A 108 1.67 -6.17 12.78
C GLN A 108 0.15 -5.96 12.85
N ARG A 109 -0.30 -4.82 13.39
CA ARG A 109 -1.71 -4.48 13.55
C ARG A 109 -2.19 -3.44 12.55
N CYS A 110 -1.28 -2.74 11.88
CA CYS A 110 -1.63 -1.66 10.96
C CYS A 110 -2.31 -2.22 9.70
N ILE A 111 -3.50 -1.71 9.39
CA ILE A 111 -4.26 -2.05 8.18
C ILE A 111 -4.10 -0.99 7.08
N PHE A 112 -3.19 -0.05 7.24
CA PHE A 112 -2.90 1.01 6.27
C PHE A 112 -4.13 1.84 5.83
N CYS A 113 -5.11 2.02 6.73
CA CYS A 113 -6.34 2.75 6.42
C CYS A 113 -6.14 4.27 6.23
N GLY A 114 -5.03 4.85 6.71
CA GLY A 114 -4.68 6.25 6.55
C GLY A 114 -5.37 7.24 7.50
N TYR A 115 -6.32 6.80 8.35
CA TYR A 115 -7.06 7.70 9.24
C TYR A 115 -6.17 8.51 10.19
N CYS A 116 -5.03 7.96 10.62
CA CYS A 116 -4.07 8.67 11.47
C CYS A 116 -3.38 9.83 10.75
N VAL A 117 -3.17 9.70 9.44
CA VAL A 117 -2.63 10.76 8.58
C VAL A 117 -3.69 11.82 8.34
N ASP A 118 -4.91 11.39 7.94
CA ASP A 118 -6.02 12.30 7.62
C ASP A 118 -6.47 13.16 8.82
N ILE A 119 -6.44 12.60 10.05
CA ILE A 119 -6.84 13.31 11.27
C ILE A 119 -5.76 14.25 11.83
N CYS A 120 -4.53 14.18 11.35
CA CYS A 120 -3.41 14.91 11.91
C CYS A 120 -3.49 16.41 11.55
N PRO A 121 -3.76 17.32 12.50
CA PRO A 121 -3.97 18.73 12.20
C PRO A 121 -2.68 19.47 11.79
N THR A 122 -1.52 18.87 12.06
CA THR A 122 -0.21 19.46 11.78
C THR A 122 0.56 18.72 10.70
N GLU A 123 -0.09 17.75 10.05
CA GLU A 123 0.57 16.90 9.03
C GLU A 123 1.89 16.29 9.51
N ALA A 124 1.91 15.90 10.79
CA ALA A 124 3.07 15.24 11.39
C ALA A 124 3.20 13.77 10.97
N LEU A 125 2.17 13.21 10.33
CA LEU A 125 2.16 11.86 9.77
C LEU A 125 1.89 11.96 8.28
N TYR A 126 2.62 11.17 7.46
CA TYR A 126 2.38 11.10 6.02
C TYR A 126 2.64 9.70 5.48
N HIS A 127 2.09 9.41 4.32
CA HIS A 127 2.31 8.15 3.61
C HIS A 127 3.47 8.27 2.62
N VAL A 128 4.33 7.25 2.61
CA VAL A 128 5.28 7.06 1.51
C VAL A 128 4.65 6.16 0.44
N PRO A 129 4.93 6.38 -0.86
CA PRO A 129 4.24 5.70 -1.94
C PRO A 129 4.80 4.29 -2.23
N PHE A 130 5.22 3.55 -1.21
CA PHE A 130 5.69 2.16 -1.34
C PHE A 130 5.47 1.34 -0.06
N GLN A 131 5.51 0.01 -0.18
CA GLN A 131 5.28 -0.94 0.90
C GLN A 131 6.32 -2.08 0.97
N ASP A 132 7.41 -1.99 0.22
CA ASP A 132 8.35 -3.10 0.00
C ASP A 132 9.40 -3.21 1.12
N VAL A 133 9.01 -2.93 2.37
CA VAL A 133 9.87 -3.09 3.54
C VAL A 133 9.72 -4.50 4.10
N VAL A 134 10.83 -5.18 4.27
CA VAL A 134 10.88 -6.53 4.83
C VAL A 134 11.42 -6.46 6.25
N TYR A 135 10.76 -7.14 7.17
CA TYR A 135 11.19 -7.28 8.57
C TYR A 135 11.61 -8.72 8.83
N GLU A 136 12.72 -8.93 9.50
CA GLU A 136 13.25 -10.26 9.82
C GLU A 136 12.56 -10.88 11.04
N SER A 137 12.06 -10.04 11.95
CA SER A 137 11.35 -10.49 13.14
C SER A 137 10.06 -9.71 13.39
N LEU A 138 9.14 -10.32 14.15
CA LEU A 138 7.91 -9.66 14.59
C LEU A 138 8.20 -8.46 15.51
N ALA A 139 9.29 -8.48 16.25
CA ALA A 139 9.68 -7.39 17.13
C ALA A 139 10.05 -6.13 16.33
N ASP A 140 10.67 -6.28 15.16
CA ASP A 140 11.10 -5.18 14.30
C ASP A 140 9.90 -4.45 13.65
N MET A 141 8.75 -5.10 13.57
CA MET A 141 7.50 -4.47 13.10
C MET A 141 6.89 -3.52 14.13
N PHE A 142 7.35 -3.54 15.36
CA PHE A 142 7.00 -2.56 16.38
C PHE A 142 8.04 -1.43 16.37
N LEU A 143 7.74 -0.37 15.62
CA LEU A 143 8.67 0.75 15.49
C LEU A 143 8.76 1.56 16.78
N THR A 144 9.98 1.76 17.24
CA THR A 144 10.29 2.75 18.27
C THR A 144 10.07 4.16 17.74
N LEU A 145 10.05 5.16 18.63
CA LEU A 145 9.88 6.55 18.22
C LEU A 145 10.95 7.01 17.22
N GLU A 146 12.18 6.55 17.39
CA GLU A 146 13.31 6.89 16.51
C GLU A 146 13.17 6.23 15.14
N ALA A 147 12.86 4.93 15.12
CA ALA A 147 12.65 4.19 13.88
C ALA A 147 11.44 4.70 13.09
N PHE A 148 10.41 5.21 13.77
CA PHE A 148 9.21 5.74 13.13
C PHE A 148 9.44 7.09 12.43
N GLN A 149 10.51 7.81 12.78
CA GLN A 149 10.92 9.07 12.13
C GLN A 149 11.78 8.83 10.88
N VAL A 150 12.31 7.62 10.71
CA VAL A 150 13.15 7.29 9.57
C VAL A 150 12.26 6.89 8.40
N GLU A 151 12.36 7.63 7.29
CA GLU A 151 11.71 7.22 6.06
C GLU A 151 12.36 5.93 5.54
N PRO A 152 11.60 4.85 5.35
CA PRO A 152 12.13 3.62 4.81
C PRO A 152 12.65 3.88 3.39
N LYS A 153 13.83 3.38 3.09
CA LYS A 153 14.42 3.51 1.75
C LYS A 153 13.63 2.65 0.77
N ARG A 154 13.43 3.18 -0.43
CA ARG A 154 12.94 2.35 -1.55
C ARG A 154 13.86 1.15 -1.72
N PRO A 155 13.33 -0.05 -1.95
CA PRO A 155 14.17 -1.19 -2.23
C PRO A 155 15.06 -0.90 -3.45
N ALA A 156 16.33 -1.27 -3.36
CA ALA A 156 17.32 -1.03 -4.43
C ALA A 156 16.87 -1.59 -5.79
N VAL A 157 16.03 -2.59 -5.78
CA VAL A 157 15.38 -3.19 -6.95
C VAL A 157 14.50 -2.18 -7.70
N ALA A 158 13.75 -1.35 -6.98
CA ALA A 158 12.90 -0.33 -7.61
C ALA A 158 13.73 0.78 -8.28
N GLU A 159 14.92 1.07 -7.77
CA GLU A 159 15.84 2.05 -8.35
C GLU A 159 16.60 1.48 -9.57
N GLY A 160 16.91 0.18 -9.55
CA GLY A 160 17.65 -0.52 -10.59
C GLY A 160 16.79 -1.28 -11.61
N SER A 161 15.46 -1.30 -11.45
CA SER A 161 14.57 -2.04 -12.35
C SER A 161 14.58 -1.42 -13.75
N PRO A 162 15.01 -2.17 -14.78
CA PRO A 162 15.02 -1.66 -16.15
C PRO A 162 13.63 -1.48 -16.74
N VAL A 163 12.60 -2.00 -16.05
CA VAL A 163 11.22 -2.01 -16.53
C VAL A 163 10.29 -1.55 -15.43
N VAL A 164 9.67 -0.41 -15.67
CA VAL A 164 8.61 0.15 -14.80
C VAL A 164 7.28 -0.01 -15.52
N TYR A 165 6.27 -0.51 -14.80
CA TYR A 165 4.90 -0.61 -15.29
C TYR A 165 4.03 0.45 -14.62
N GLU A 166 3.14 1.02 -15.39
CA GLU A 166 2.07 1.89 -14.93
C GLU A 166 0.73 1.18 -15.13
N VAL A 167 -0.19 1.37 -14.21
CA VAL A 167 -1.54 0.80 -14.33
C VAL A 167 -2.42 1.75 -15.12
N ASP A 168 -2.76 1.38 -16.34
CA ASP A 168 -3.77 2.05 -17.16
C ASP A 168 -5.14 1.42 -16.89
N GLU A 169 -6.21 2.24 -16.80
CA GLU A 169 -7.56 1.74 -16.49
C GLU A 169 -8.16 0.87 -17.58
N GLU A 170 -7.81 1.15 -18.85
CA GLU A 170 -8.36 0.42 -20.00
C GLU A 170 -7.46 -0.73 -20.46
N ARG A 171 -6.13 -0.57 -20.33
CA ARG A 171 -5.12 -1.49 -20.88
C ARG A 171 -4.45 -2.37 -19.83
N GLY A 172 -4.71 -2.14 -18.53
CA GLY A 172 -4.06 -2.85 -17.45
C GLY A 172 -2.60 -2.40 -17.24
N LEU A 173 -1.67 -3.34 -17.15
CA LEU A 173 -0.24 -3.04 -16.95
C LEU A 173 0.41 -2.60 -18.26
N VAL A 174 0.79 -1.34 -18.34
CA VAL A 174 1.50 -0.77 -19.50
C VAL A 174 2.97 -0.53 -19.15
N LYS A 175 3.87 -1.03 -20.00
CA LYS A 175 5.30 -0.86 -19.85
C LYS A 175 5.69 0.59 -20.17
N ARG A 176 6.25 1.29 -19.17
CA ARG A 176 6.83 2.61 -19.38
C ARG A 176 8.25 2.44 -19.90
N ARG A 177 8.54 2.95 -21.10
CA ARG A 177 9.92 3.10 -21.57
C ARG A 177 10.50 4.34 -20.88
N ARG A 178 11.60 4.18 -20.14
CA ARG A 178 12.41 5.30 -19.66
C ARG A 178 13.19 5.89 -20.81
#